data_42ac75a0243f7043b3a679ac504df75d
#
_entry.id   42ac75a0243f7043b3a679ac504df75d
#
_cell.length_a   1.000
_cell.length_b   1.000
_cell.length_c   1.000
_cell.angle_alpha   90.00
_cell.angle_beta   90.00
_cell.angle_gamma   90.00
#
_symmetry.space_group_name_H-M   'P 1'
#
loop_
_entity.id
_entity.type
_entity.pdbx_description
1 polymer ?
#
loop_
_entity_poly.entity_id
_entity_poly.type
_entity_poly.pdbx_seq_one_letter_code
_entity_poly.pdbx_strand_id
1 'polypeptide(L)'
;MRATPGRRSFLATCGLAAAAMARPLAAYGQAVDNARQASRPSQLQITDIKCAYVRGSLFVKIHTNQGIWGCGEGVDAVGGTYHLVQTLGNRIRGQNPLNVHRLFEQLRKGSIFGGAQAGMFVAVLTAVETALWDLAGKALNVPVYQLLGGKFRDKIRVYLDTALYQTRLPTPDQFAAAASKAVKDGYTAIKFDLDQAADPNKYDSFNWTASPAEVQRMVDQLSAARQAVGPNVDICADMHGRYDYPTALQVARRLEPLNLMWLEEPIPAENIDAYKLIADATSTPICAGENVYLAHGFRGLLEKGALDIIMPDLQKTGGLGEGQRIANLAHLYYVPFAPHMVASFLGAMASSHVCASVPNFLILEWQTY
;
A
#
# COMPACT_ATOMS: atom_id res chain seq x y z
N MET A 1 69.10 -2.10 -15.77
CA MET A 1 68.90 -3.47 -15.39
C MET A 1 67.65 -3.57 -14.50
N ARG A 2 66.56 -4.07 -15.03
CA ARG A 2 65.27 -4.33 -14.21
C ARG A 2 65.42 -5.73 -13.65
N ALA A 3 65.39 -5.85 -12.33
CA ALA A 3 65.41 -7.13 -11.64
C ALA A 3 64.05 -7.84 -11.85
N THR A 4 64.13 -9.07 -12.37
CA THR A 4 62.96 -9.97 -12.47
C THR A 4 62.60 -10.49 -11.07
N PRO A 5 61.32 -10.49 -10.67
CA PRO A 5 60.90 -11.03 -9.37
C PRO A 5 61.13 -12.53 -9.32
N GLY A 6 61.78 -12.99 -8.25
CA GLY A 6 62.17 -14.38 -8.07
C GLY A 6 60.94 -15.32 -7.89
N ARG A 7 61.06 -16.59 -8.26
CA ARG A 7 60.05 -17.64 -8.15
C ARG A 7 59.32 -17.72 -6.78
N ARG A 8 59.98 -17.30 -5.69
CA ARG A 8 59.35 -17.27 -4.34
C ARG A 8 58.29 -16.18 -4.17
N SER A 9 58.48 -14.98 -4.82
CA SER A 9 57.48 -13.92 -4.76
C SER A 9 56.24 -14.24 -5.61
N PHE A 10 56.41 -14.94 -6.74
CA PHE A 10 55.31 -15.39 -7.57
C PHE A 10 54.38 -16.41 -6.86
N LEU A 11 55.00 -17.40 -6.16
CA LEU A 11 54.23 -18.39 -5.40
C LEU A 11 53.48 -17.80 -4.19
N ALA A 12 54.06 -16.79 -3.53
CA ALA A 12 53.41 -16.07 -2.44
C ALA A 12 52.23 -15.24 -2.94
N THR A 13 52.35 -14.62 -4.12
CA THR A 13 51.27 -13.81 -4.73
C THR A 13 50.11 -14.74 -5.22
N CYS A 14 50.43 -15.89 -5.78
CA CYS A 14 49.43 -16.88 -6.17
C CYS A 14 48.69 -17.50 -4.94
N GLY A 15 49.40 -17.71 -3.84
CA GLY A 15 48.80 -18.20 -2.59
C GLY A 15 47.85 -17.19 -1.96
N LEU A 16 48.20 -15.90 -1.98
CA LEU A 16 47.31 -14.82 -1.49
C LEU A 16 46.11 -14.61 -2.40
N ALA A 17 46.28 -14.71 -3.71
CA ALA A 17 45.15 -14.64 -4.65
C ALA A 17 44.18 -15.82 -4.50
N ALA A 18 44.70 -17.05 -4.29
CA ALA A 18 43.86 -18.23 -4.02
C ALA A 18 43.10 -18.13 -2.68
N ALA A 19 43.76 -17.59 -1.64
CA ALA A 19 43.12 -17.35 -0.34
C ALA A 19 42.07 -16.22 -0.40
N ALA A 20 42.25 -15.21 -1.23
CA ALA A 20 41.31 -14.11 -1.46
C ALA A 20 40.09 -14.57 -2.24
N MET A 21 40.21 -15.52 -3.16
CA MET A 21 39.07 -16.12 -3.90
C MET A 21 38.35 -17.22 -3.12
N ALA A 22 38.99 -17.88 -2.15
CA ALA A 22 38.38 -18.92 -1.33
C ALA A 22 37.36 -18.34 -0.32
N ARG A 23 37.54 -17.10 0.15
CA ARG A 23 36.62 -16.44 1.09
C ARG A 23 35.21 -16.21 0.54
N PRO A 24 35.01 -15.68 -0.68
CA PRO A 24 33.67 -15.54 -1.25
C PRO A 24 32.98 -16.89 -1.49
N LEU A 25 33.71 -17.92 -1.88
CA LEU A 25 33.16 -19.26 -2.08
C LEU A 25 32.77 -19.93 -0.76
N ALA A 26 33.54 -19.76 0.31
CA ALA A 26 33.18 -20.24 1.64
C ALA A 26 31.96 -19.48 2.22
N ALA A 27 31.92 -18.15 2.05
CA ALA A 27 30.78 -17.35 2.45
C ALA A 27 29.50 -17.70 1.65
N TYR A 28 29.63 -17.98 0.37
CA TYR A 28 28.53 -18.47 -0.47
C TYR A 28 28.07 -19.86 -0.03
N GLY A 29 29.00 -20.79 0.23
CA GLY A 29 28.71 -22.12 0.76
C GLY A 29 27.97 -22.04 2.10
N GLN A 30 28.43 -21.18 3.00
CA GLN A 30 27.77 -20.98 4.30
C GLN A 30 26.39 -20.32 4.17
N ALA A 31 26.19 -19.40 3.23
CA ALA A 31 24.88 -18.82 2.94
C ALA A 31 23.92 -19.88 2.38
N VAL A 32 24.38 -20.77 1.50
CA VAL A 32 23.60 -21.91 0.99
C VAL A 32 23.26 -22.91 2.10
N ASP A 33 24.21 -23.20 2.98
CA ASP A 33 24.00 -24.12 4.11
C ASP A 33 23.06 -23.52 5.16
N ASN A 34 23.18 -22.23 5.45
CA ASN A 34 22.24 -21.50 6.32
C ASN A 34 20.83 -21.49 5.73
N ALA A 35 20.70 -21.26 4.42
CA ALA A 35 19.40 -21.33 3.74
C ALA A 35 18.78 -22.74 3.81
N ARG A 36 19.61 -23.77 3.76
CA ARG A 36 19.17 -25.18 3.93
C ARG A 36 18.79 -25.53 5.37
N GLN A 37 19.37 -24.85 6.37
CA GLN A 37 19.13 -25.11 7.78
C GLN A 37 18.02 -24.27 8.39
N ALA A 38 17.72 -23.06 7.84
CA ALA A 38 16.75 -22.12 8.40
C ALA A 38 15.33 -22.71 8.45
N SER A 39 14.96 -23.47 7.46
CA SER A 39 13.78 -24.35 7.45
C SER A 39 14.08 -25.52 6.51
N ARG A 40 13.24 -26.54 6.49
CA ARG A 40 13.24 -27.53 5.41
C ARG A 40 12.22 -27.09 4.35
N PRO A 41 12.57 -26.10 3.48
CA PRO A 41 11.59 -25.40 2.63
C PRO A 41 10.80 -26.34 1.73
N SER A 42 11.44 -27.42 1.25
CA SER A 42 10.79 -28.44 0.42
C SER A 42 9.78 -29.30 1.16
N GLN A 43 9.85 -29.34 2.49
CA GLN A 43 8.98 -30.14 3.36
C GLN A 43 7.97 -29.30 4.15
N LEU A 44 7.98 -27.98 3.99
CA LEU A 44 7.05 -27.10 4.65
C LEU A 44 5.67 -27.21 4.00
N GLN A 45 4.63 -27.47 4.81
CA GLN A 45 3.27 -27.64 4.33
C GLN A 45 2.27 -26.89 5.21
N ILE A 46 1.29 -26.27 4.60
CA ILE A 46 0.15 -25.65 5.27
C ILE A 46 -0.71 -26.74 5.91
N THR A 47 -0.94 -26.65 7.20
CA THR A 47 -1.78 -27.61 7.94
C THR A 47 -3.17 -27.06 8.26
N ASP A 48 -3.27 -25.77 8.55
CA ASP A 48 -4.54 -25.15 8.93
C ASP A 48 -4.55 -23.65 8.61
N ILE A 49 -5.76 -23.09 8.47
CA ILE A 49 -6.01 -21.66 8.34
C ILE A 49 -7.11 -21.24 9.31
N LYS A 50 -6.87 -20.18 10.06
CA LYS A 50 -7.82 -19.59 11.00
C LYS A 50 -8.02 -18.12 10.70
N CYS A 51 -9.17 -17.58 11.08
CA CYS A 51 -9.42 -16.15 10.96
C CYS A 51 -10.24 -15.62 12.14
N ALA A 52 -10.15 -14.31 12.34
CA ALA A 52 -10.94 -13.56 13.30
C ALA A 52 -11.24 -12.16 12.78
N TYR A 53 -12.35 -11.58 13.21
CA TYR A 53 -12.67 -10.17 12.99
C TYR A 53 -12.35 -9.37 14.24
N VAL A 54 -11.59 -8.29 14.06
CA VAL A 54 -11.27 -7.34 15.14
C VAL A 54 -11.45 -5.93 14.59
N ARG A 55 -12.36 -5.17 15.17
CA ARG A 55 -12.61 -3.75 14.81
C ARG A 55 -12.80 -3.50 13.30
N GLY A 56 -13.51 -4.38 12.61
CA GLY A 56 -13.78 -4.23 11.16
C GLY A 56 -12.74 -4.85 10.23
N SER A 57 -11.57 -5.24 10.73
CA SER A 57 -10.56 -5.93 9.95
C SER A 57 -10.67 -7.44 10.07
N LEU A 58 -10.38 -8.15 8.98
CA LEU A 58 -10.22 -9.59 8.91
C LEU A 58 -8.76 -9.97 9.16
N PHE A 59 -8.49 -10.71 10.21
CA PHE A 59 -7.18 -11.31 10.46
C PHE A 59 -7.18 -12.77 10.06
N VAL A 60 -6.13 -13.19 9.35
CA VAL A 60 -5.91 -14.57 8.92
C VAL A 60 -4.61 -15.09 9.52
N LYS A 61 -4.62 -16.34 10.01
CA LYS A 61 -3.44 -17.03 10.50
C LYS A 61 -3.30 -18.37 9.80
N ILE A 62 -2.15 -18.60 9.17
CA ILE A 62 -1.81 -19.84 8.46
C ILE A 62 -0.80 -20.63 9.29
N HIS A 63 -1.11 -21.87 9.59
CA HIS A 63 -0.27 -22.81 10.34
C HIS A 63 0.42 -23.81 9.43
N THR A 64 1.59 -24.31 9.86
CA THR A 64 2.37 -25.31 9.12
C THR A 64 2.72 -26.53 9.95
N ASN A 65 3.14 -27.60 9.28
CA ASN A 65 3.62 -28.84 9.89
C ASN A 65 4.93 -28.69 10.68
N GLN A 66 5.62 -27.55 10.57
CA GLN A 66 6.88 -27.28 11.29
C GLN A 66 6.69 -26.27 12.44
N GLY A 67 5.45 -25.94 12.82
CA GLY A 67 5.13 -24.99 13.89
C GLY A 67 5.30 -23.50 13.51
N ILE A 68 5.84 -23.21 12.34
CA ILE A 68 5.92 -21.86 11.79
C ILE A 68 4.52 -21.43 11.36
N TRP A 69 4.17 -20.17 11.59
CA TRP A 69 2.89 -19.60 11.20
C TRP A 69 3.05 -18.16 10.71
N GLY A 70 2.16 -17.72 9.85
CA GLY A 70 2.08 -16.34 9.38
C GLY A 70 0.73 -15.72 9.64
N CYS A 71 0.72 -14.39 9.81
CA CYS A 71 -0.49 -13.57 9.95
C CYS A 71 -0.61 -12.58 8.81
N GLY A 72 -1.85 -12.32 8.40
CA GLY A 72 -2.21 -11.26 7.47
C GLY A 72 -3.49 -10.58 7.88
N GLU A 73 -3.72 -9.40 7.37
CA GLU A 73 -4.89 -8.57 7.59
C GLU A 73 -5.55 -8.20 6.26
N GLY A 74 -6.86 -8.11 6.25
CA GLY A 74 -7.66 -7.58 5.13
C GLY A 74 -8.66 -6.57 5.66
N VAL A 75 -8.69 -5.39 5.07
CA VAL A 75 -9.64 -4.32 5.40
C VAL A 75 -10.87 -4.40 4.51
N ASP A 76 -11.98 -3.79 4.93
CA ASP A 76 -13.28 -3.81 4.25
C ASP A 76 -13.83 -5.22 3.96
N ALA A 77 -13.27 -6.22 4.60
CA ALA A 77 -13.76 -7.59 4.56
C ALA A 77 -14.85 -7.76 5.62
N VAL A 78 -16.07 -7.36 5.29
CA VAL A 78 -17.23 -7.40 6.21
C VAL A 78 -17.57 -8.81 6.71
N GLY A 79 -18.37 -8.89 7.76
CA GLY A 79 -18.85 -10.15 8.35
C GLY A 79 -19.43 -11.12 7.31
N GLY A 80 -19.23 -12.42 7.53
CA GLY A 80 -19.65 -13.47 6.57
C GLY A 80 -18.52 -14.03 5.72
N THR A 81 -17.35 -13.40 5.67
CA THR A 81 -16.19 -13.90 4.92
C THR A 81 -15.47 -15.06 5.59
N TYR A 82 -15.86 -15.47 6.80
CA TYR A 82 -15.30 -16.64 7.50
C TYR A 82 -15.31 -17.90 6.62
N HIS A 83 -16.45 -18.23 6.02
CA HIS A 83 -16.58 -19.40 5.14
C HIS A 83 -15.72 -19.28 3.88
N LEU A 84 -15.52 -18.06 3.37
CA LEU A 84 -14.61 -17.82 2.25
C LEU A 84 -13.17 -18.13 2.64
N VAL A 85 -12.71 -17.65 3.80
CA VAL A 85 -11.36 -17.98 4.32
C VAL A 85 -11.17 -19.49 4.44
N GLN A 86 -12.15 -20.22 5.00
CA GLN A 86 -12.09 -21.67 5.12
C GLN A 86 -12.04 -22.37 3.75
N THR A 87 -12.83 -21.90 2.80
CA THR A 87 -12.84 -22.42 1.42
C THR A 87 -11.48 -22.23 0.75
N LEU A 88 -10.90 -21.04 0.86
CA LEU A 88 -9.58 -20.75 0.31
C LEU A 88 -8.50 -21.58 1.02
N GLY A 89 -8.57 -21.72 2.36
CA GLY A 89 -7.66 -22.53 3.16
C GLY A 89 -7.65 -23.99 2.75
N ASN A 90 -8.83 -24.59 2.53
CA ASN A 90 -8.95 -25.99 2.10
C ASN A 90 -8.27 -26.24 0.72
N ARG A 91 -8.24 -25.24 -0.16
CA ARG A 91 -7.61 -25.35 -1.48
C ARG A 91 -6.08 -25.33 -1.44
N ILE A 92 -5.48 -24.75 -0.38
CA ILE A 92 -4.03 -24.63 -0.24
C ILE A 92 -3.44 -25.54 0.85
N ARG A 93 -4.28 -26.23 1.62
CA ARG A 93 -3.84 -27.20 2.63
C ARG A 93 -2.95 -28.27 2.01
N GLY A 94 -1.87 -28.66 2.70
CA GLY A 94 -0.86 -29.60 2.22
C GLY A 94 0.15 -29.02 1.23
N GLN A 95 -0.07 -27.81 0.74
CA GLN A 95 0.86 -27.16 -0.20
C GLN A 95 1.98 -26.41 0.53
N ASN A 96 3.06 -26.15 -0.19
CA ASN A 96 4.20 -25.41 0.34
C ASN A 96 3.88 -23.90 0.33
N PRO A 97 3.84 -23.23 1.53
CA PRO A 97 3.49 -21.82 1.65
C PRO A 97 4.50 -20.86 1.04
N LEU A 98 5.74 -21.30 0.76
CA LEU A 98 6.77 -20.46 0.14
C LEU A 98 6.49 -20.15 -1.33
N ASN A 99 5.57 -20.87 -1.96
CA ASN A 99 5.12 -20.61 -3.33
C ASN A 99 4.02 -19.51 -3.34
N VAL A 100 4.25 -18.37 -2.70
CA VAL A 100 3.24 -17.32 -2.46
C VAL A 100 2.49 -16.94 -3.73
N HIS A 101 3.19 -16.52 -4.78
CA HIS A 101 2.55 -16.13 -6.05
C HIS A 101 1.76 -17.26 -6.72
N ARG A 102 2.27 -18.50 -6.65
CA ARG A 102 1.57 -19.66 -7.19
C ARG A 102 0.26 -19.90 -6.45
N LEU A 103 0.29 -19.85 -5.11
CA LEU A 103 -0.90 -20.04 -4.28
C LEU A 103 -1.91 -18.93 -4.51
N PHE A 104 -1.46 -17.69 -4.57
CA PHE A 104 -2.31 -16.53 -4.92
C PHE A 104 -3.03 -16.75 -6.25
N GLU A 105 -2.31 -17.03 -7.33
CA GLU A 105 -2.91 -17.25 -8.65
C GLU A 105 -3.82 -18.50 -8.69
N GLN A 106 -3.48 -19.55 -7.97
CA GLN A 106 -4.34 -20.74 -7.83
C GLN A 106 -5.68 -20.39 -7.19
N LEU A 107 -5.66 -19.61 -6.08
CA LEU A 107 -6.86 -19.17 -5.39
C LEU A 107 -7.67 -18.21 -6.25
N ARG A 108 -7.04 -17.26 -6.91
CA ARG A 108 -7.68 -16.27 -7.78
C ARG A 108 -8.34 -16.94 -9.00
N LYS A 109 -7.60 -17.73 -9.77
CA LYS A 109 -8.12 -18.45 -10.94
C LYS A 109 -9.22 -19.43 -10.58
N GLY A 110 -9.07 -20.16 -9.50
CA GLY A 110 -10.08 -21.11 -9.02
C GLY A 110 -11.37 -20.46 -8.52
N SER A 111 -11.41 -19.13 -8.44
CA SER A 111 -12.53 -18.35 -7.90
C SER A 111 -13.03 -17.25 -8.86
N ILE A 112 -12.66 -17.34 -10.13
CA ILE A 112 -12.99 -16.29 -11.13
C ILE A 112 -14.51 -16.04 -11.22
N PHE A 113 -15.32 -17.09 -11.14
CA PHE A 113 -16.78 -17.00 -11.12
C PHE A 113 -17.34 -16.49 -9.78
N GLY A 114 -16.54 -16.47 -8.73
CA GLY A 114 -16.89 -15.97 -7.40
C GLY A 114 -16.50 -14.51 -7.13
N GLY A 115 -16.06 -13.78 -8.15
CA GLY A 115 -15.70 -12.37 -8.01
C GLY A 115 -14.24 -12.11 -7.64
N ALA A 116 -13.31 -13.02 -7.99
CA ALA A 116 -11.89 -12.88 -7.69
C ALA A 116 -11.16 -11.79 -8.54
N GLN A 117 -11.90 -10.79 -9.02
CA GLN A 117 -11.40 -9.64 -9.78
C GLN A 117 -11.38 -8.35 -8.94
N ALA A 118 -12.26 -8.24 -7.95
CA ALA A 118 -12.39 -7.03 -7.13
C ALA A 118 -13.18 -7.30 -5.83
N GLY A 119 -13.31 -6.27 -5.02
CA GLY A 119 -14.22 -6.23 -3.87
C GLY A 119 -13.81 -7.19 -2.74
N MET A 120 -14.80 -7.57 -1.95
CA MET A 120 -14.63 -8.36 -0.73
C MET A 120 -13.83 -9.66 -0.93
N PHE A 121 -13.98 -10.31 -2.09
CA PHE A 121 -13.23 -11.52 -2.38
C PHE A 121 -11.72 -11.24 -2.42
N VAL A 122 -11.32 -10.16 -3.09
CA VAL A 122 -9.90 -9.78 -3.18
C VAL A 122 -9.38 -9.30 -1.83
N ALA A 123 -10.18 -8.60 -1.02
CA ALA A 123 -9.80 -8.22 0.34
C ALA A 123 -9.51 -9.45 1.23
N VAL A 124 -10.33 -10.52 1.14
CA VAL A 124 -10.05 -11.79 1.83
C VAL A 124 -8.79 -12.48 1.28
N LEU A 125 -8.63 -12.49 -0.04
CA LEU A 125 -7.44 -13.03 -0.68
C LEU A 125 -6.17 -12.28 -0.26
N THR A 126 -6.27 -10.96 -0.08
CA THR A 126 -5.20 -10.10 0.45
C THR A 126 -4.74 -10.57 1.83
N ALA A 127 -5.67 -10.81 2.76
CA ALA A 127 -5.34 -11.30 4.11
C ALA A 127 -4.60 -12.64 4.06
N VAL A 128 -5.00 -13.55 3.17
CA VAL A 128 -4.34 -14.85 2.97
C VAL A 128 -2.94 -14.67 2.38
N GLU A 129 -2.79 -13.82 1.38
CA GLU A 129 -1.51 -13.57 0.70
C GLU A 129 -0.50 -12.88 1.62
N THR A 130 -0.93 -11.89 2.39
CA THR A 130 -0.09 -11.23 3.40
C THR A 130 0.38 -12.23 4.47
N ALA A 131 -0.51 -13.14 4.91
CA ALA A 131 -0.13 -14.20 5.85
C ALA A 131 0.90 -15.16 5.25
N LEU A 132 0.84 -15.45 3.96
CA LEU A 132 1.84 -16.28 3.28
C LEU A 132 3.20 -15.59 3.20
N TRP A 133 3.25 -14.26 2.96
CA TRP A 133 4.51 -13.50 2.98
C TRP A 133 5.14 -13.45 4.38
N ASP A 134 4.34 -13.19 5.42
CA ASP A 134 4.82 -13.22 6.80
C ASP A 134 5.40 -14.60 7.16
N LEU A 135 4.70 -15.65 6.76
CA LEU A 135 5.15 -17.03 6.95
C LEU A 135 6.46 -17.31 6.19
N ALA A 136 6.57 -16.87 4.93
CA ALA A 136 7.77 -17.05 4.12
C ALA A 136 8.98 -16.33 4.75
N GLY A 137 8.81 -15.08 5.19
CA GLY A 137 9.84 -14.33 5.90
C GLY A 137 10.33 -15.06 7.16
N LYS A 138 9.42 -15.57 7.98
CA LYS A 138 9.73 -16.34 9.19
C LYS A 138 10.42 -17.66 8.87
N ALA A 139 9.93 -18.39 7.88
CA ALA A 139 10.50 -19.66 7.48
C ALA A 139 11.92 -19.55 6.92
N LEU A 140 12.23 -18.46 6.25
CA LEU A 140 13.54 -18.15 5.67
C LEU A 140 14.41 -17.29 6.59
N ASN A 141 13.86 -16.84 7.73
CA ASN A 141 14.52 -15.95 8.70
C ASN A 141 15.03 -14.64 8.07
N VAL A 142 14.21 -14.03 7.22
CA VAL A 142 14.50 -12.74 6.59
C VAL A 142 13.25 -11.84 6.64
N PRO A 143 13.42 -10.51 6.69
CA PRO A 143 12.29 -9.60 6.58
C PRO A 143 11.66 -9.66 5.19
N VAL A 144 10.34 -9.44 5.09
CA VAL A 144 9.59 -9.59 3.84
C VAL A 144 10.12 -8.68 2.72
N TYR A 145 10.55 -7.45 3.02
CA TYR A 145 11.15 -6.58 1.99
C TYR A 145 12.37 -7.23 1.29
N GLN A 146 13.08 -8.13 1.97
CA GLN A 146 14.21 -8.85 1.37
C GLN A 146 13.73 -9.85 0.32
N LEU A 147 12.56 -10.49 0.54
CA LEU A 147 11.93 -11.39 -0.43
C LEU A 147 11.32 -10.61 -1.60
N LEU A 148 10.97 -9.35 -1.40
CA LEU A 148 10.48 -8.43 -2.42
C LEU A 148 11.60 -7.73 -3.22
N GLY A 149 12.85 -8.18 -3.09
CA GLY A 149 13.99 -7.66 -3.87
C GLY A 149 14.94 -6.76 -3.11
N GLY A 150 14.73 -6.56 -1.80
CA GLY A 150 15.55 -5.69 -0.96
C GLY A 150 14.96 -4.29 -0.80
N LYS A 151 15.62 -3.45 -0.03
CA LYS A 151 15.12 -2.12 0.32
C LYS A 151 15.83 -0.99 -0.41
N PHE A 152 15.09 0.03 -0.80
CA PHE A 152 15.59 1.31 -1.28
C PHE A 152 15.80 2.32 -0.14
N ARG A 153 15.09 2.16 0.99
CA ARG A 153 15.10 3.11 2.11
C ARG A 153 14.98 2.45 3.47
N ASP A 154 15.52 3.11 4.49
CA ASP A 154 15.51 2.65 5.88
C ASP A 154 14.37 3.28 6.71
N LYS A 155 13.76 4.36 6.20
CA LYS A 155 12.65 5.06 6.85
C LYS A 155 11.50 5.23 5.86
N ILE A 156 10.29 5.07 6.36
CA ILE A 156 9.05 5.28 5.60
C ILE A 156 8.46 6.61 6.03
N ARG A 157 8.36 7.55 5.10
CA ARG A 157 7.64 8.81 5.32
C ARG A 157 6.15 8.50 5.44
N VAL A 158 5.47 9.14 6.39
CA VAL A 158 4.04 8.97 6.60
C VAL A 158 3.33 10.32 6.60
N TYR A 159 2.06 10.35 6.16
CA TYR A 159 1.15 11.46 6.41
C TYR A 159 0.11 11.08 7.45
N LEU A 160 -0.34 12.05 8.23
CA LEU A 160 -1.41 11.84 9.19
C LEU A 160 -2.76 12.01 8.50
N ASP A 161 -3.55 10.93 8.47
CA ASP A 161 -4.99 11.07 8.26
C ASP A 161 -5.64 11.59 9.54
N THR A 162 -6.34 12.71 9.46
CA THR A 162 -6.86 13.38 10.63
C THR A 162 -8.15 12.74 11.11
N ALA A 163 -8.32 12.61 12.43
CA ALA A 163 -9.56 12.08 13.01
C ALA A 163 -10.77 13.02 12.87
N LEU A 164 -10.68 14.08 12.06
CA LEU A 164 -11.79 15.02 11.84
C LEU A 164 -13.00 14.38 11.15
N TYR A 165 -12.81 13.27 10.42
CA TYR A 165 -13.91 12.47 9.87
C TYR A 165 -14.89 11.97 10.96
N GLN A 166 -14.45 11.88 12.23
CA GLN A 166 -15.32 11.54 13.37
C GLN A 166 -16.16 12.73 13.84
N THR A 167 -15.86 13.94 13.38
CA THR A 167 -16.60 15.15 13.70
C THR A 167 -17.70 15.35 12.67
N ARG A 168 -18.94 15.49 13.10
CA ARG A 168 -20.12 15.51 12.21
C ARG A 168 -20.06 16.59 11.13
N LEU A 169 -19.54 17.78 11.46
CA LEU A 169 -19.32 18.90 10.53
C LEU A 169 -18.21 19.78 11.09
N PRO A 170 -16.95 19.48 10.81
CA PRO A 170 -15.85 20.26 11.35
C PRO A 170 -15.77 21.66 10.74
N THR A 171 -15.49 22.67 11.57
CA THR A 171 -15.34 24.05 11.15
C THR A 171 -13.95 24.31 10.55
N PRO A 172 -13.73 25.43 9.81
CA PRO A 172 -12.40 25.86 9.37
C PRO A 172 -11.39 25.97 10.51
N ASP A 173 -11.80 26.48 11.69
CA ASP A 173 -10.91 26.57 12.86
C ASP A 173 -10.48 25.20 13.37
N GLN A 174 -11.34 24.18 13.30
CA GLN A 174 -11.00 22.81 13.66
C GLN A 174 -10.00 22.20 12.67
N PHE A 175 -10.11 22.51 11.38
CA PHE A 175 -9.11 22.13 10.37
C PHE A 175 -7.76 22.78 10.68
N ALA A 176 -7.72 24.08 10.96
CA ALA A 176 -6.52 24.80 11.35
C ALA A 176 -5.88 24.23 12.62
N ALA A 177 -6.69 23.92 13.64
CA ALA A 177 -6.22 23.32 14.89
C ALA A 177 -5.66 21.92 14.69
N ALA A 178 -6.32 21.06 13.90
CA ALA A 178 -5.85 19.71 13.59
C ALA A 178 -4.53 19.76 12.79
N ALA A 179 -4.44 20.65 11.79
CA ALA A 179 -3.22 20.87 11.03
C ALA A 179 -2.05 21.31 11.92
N SER A 180 -2.27 22.30 12.78
CA SER A 180 -1.25 22.79 13.72
C SER A 180 -0.81 21.71 14.71
N LYS A 181 -1.76 20.88 15.19
CA LYS A 181 -1.45 19.75 16.06
C LYS A 181 -0.58 18.71 15.35
N ALA A 182 -0.93 18.33 14.12
CA ALA A 182 -0.17 17.35 13.35
C ALA A 182 1.30 17.81 13.16
N VAL A 183 1.51 19.07 12.81
CA VAL A 183 2.87 19.65 12.69
C VAL A 183 3.61 19.62 14.03
N LYS A 184 2.94 19.97 15.14
CA LYS A 184 3.52 19.90 16.48
C LYS A 184 3.90 18.46 16.86
N ASP A 185 3.15 17.47 16.42
CA ASP A 185 3.41 16.04 16.63
C ASP A 185 4.52 15.51 15.69
N GLY A 186 5.05 16.34 14.78
CA GLY A 186 6.19 16.03 13.92
C GLY A 186 5.83 15.56 12.50
N TYR A 187 4.55 15.59 12.10
CA TYR A 187 4.14 15.25 10.76
C TYR A 187 4.48 16.37 9.76
N THR A 188 4.87 15.99 8.56
CA THR A 188 5.18 16.91 7.45
C THR A 188 4.14 16.86 6.32
N ALA A 189 3.14 15.99 6.47
CA ALA A 189 2.04 15.82 5.54
C ALA A 189 0.77 15.41 6.29
N ILE A 190 -0.40 15.90 5.85
CA ILE A 190 -1.67 15.79 6.56
C ILE A 190 -2.79 15.59 5.54
N LYS A 191 -3.73 14.66 5.80
CA LYS A 191 -4.93 14.44 4.99
C LYS A 191 -6.20 14.89 5.72
N PHE A 192 -7.17 15.41 4.97
CA PHE A 192 -8.47 15.86 5.43
C PHE A 192 -9.58 15.38 4.50
N ASP A 193 -10.66 14.85 5.10
CA ASP A 193 -11.88 14.46 4.38
C ASP A 193 -12.79 15.66 4.13
N LEU A 194 -13.26 15.81 2.92
CA LEU A 194 -14.13 16.91 2.47
C LEU A 194 -15.62 16.52 2.36
N ASP A 195 -15.91 15.23 2.22
CA ASP A 195 -17.24 14.67 1.94
C ASP A 195 -18.14 14.56 3.18
N GLN A 196 -18.44 15.68 3.80
CA GLN A 196 -19.21 15.73 5.04
C GLN A 196 -20.69 15.37 4.82
N ALA A 197 -21.10 14.15 5.23
CA ALA A 197 -22.47 13.66 5.04
C ALA A 197 -23.54 14.52 5.73
N ALA A 198 -23.18 15.21 6.81
CA ALA A 198 -24.08 16.04 7.60
C ALA A 198 -24.11 17.52 7.18
N ASP A 199 -23.49 17.89 6.06
CA ASP A 199 -23.50 19.27 5.59
C ASP A 199 -24.93 19.73 5.27
N PRO A 200 -25.46 20.76 5.96
CA PRO A 200 -26.79 21.27 5.72
C PRO A 200 -26.94 21.96 4.36
N ASN A 201 -25.86 22.26 3.69
CA ASN A 201 -25.85 22.88 2.37
C ASN A 201 -26.01 21.88 1.22
N LYS A 202 -26.00 20.57 1.49
CA LYS A 202 -26.28 19.55 0.47
C LYS A 202 -27.66 19.76 -0.13
N TYR A 203 -27.81 19.51 -1.43
CA TYR A 203 -29.12 19.50 -2.08
C TYR A 203 -30.02 18.42 -1.50
N ASP A 204 -29.48 17.21 -1.35
CA ASP A 204 -30.07 16.10 -0.59
C ASP A 204 -29.00 15.03 -0.26
N SER A 205 -29.37 13.99 0.52
CA SER A 205 -28.42 12.95 0.96
C SER A 205 -28.03 11.96 -0.15
N PHE A 206 -28.71 11.98 -1.28
CA PHE A 206 -28.49 11.05 -2.41
C PHE A 206 -27.81 11.74 -3.59
N ASN A 207 -27.74 13.07 -3.58
CA ASN A 207 -27.21 13.85 -4.70
C ASN A 207 -25.68 13.84 -4.66
N TRP A 208 -25.08 13.48 -5.79
CA TRP A 208 -23.64 13.51 -6.00
C TRP A 208 -23.12 14.90 -6.38
N THR A 209 -24.01 15.82 -6.68
CA THR A 209 -23.68 17.20 -7.03
C THR A 209 -23.62 18.04 -5.75
N ALA A 210 -22.46 18.66 -5.49
CA ALA A 210 -22.35 19.60 -4.39
C ALA A 210 -22.99 20.96 -4.73
N SER A 211 -23.62 21.58 -3.72
CA SER A 211 -24.09 22.97 -3.83
C SER A 211 -22.90 23.94 -3.83
N PRO A 212 -23.07 25.17 -4.33
CA PRO A 212 -22.03 26.20 -4.25
C PRO A 212 -21.58 26.48 -2.80
N ALA A 213 -22.47 26.39 -1.82
CA ALA A 213 -22.15 26.60 -0.41
C ALA A 213 -21.36 25.41 0.18
N GLU A 214 -21.67 24.17 -0.23
CA GLU A 214 -20.89 22.99 0.13
C GLU A 214 -19.46 23.07 -0.42
N VAL A 215 -19.31 23.44 -1.70
CA VAL A 215 -17.97 23.64 -2.30
C VAL A 215 -17.22 24.78 -1.59
N GLN A 216 -17.90 25.88 -1.23
CA GLN A 216 -17.26 26.98 -0.49
C GLN A 216 -16.76 26.52 0.88
N ARG A 217 -17.54 25.71 1.62
CA ARG A 217 -17.12 25.13 2.89
C ARG A 217 -15.81 24.33 2.74
N MET A 218 -15.71 23.45 1.72
CA MET A 218 -14.49 22.65 1.48
C MET A 218 -13.26 23.55 1.28
N VAL A 219 -13.42 24.62 0.49
CA VAL A 219 -12.35 25.60 0.24
C VAL A 219 -11.96 26.33 1.52
N ASP A 220 -12.93 26.79 2.32
CA ASP A 220 -12.68 27.52 3.57
C ASP A 220 -11.95 26.65 4.60
N GLN A 221 -12.35 25.39 4.75
CA GLN A 221 -11.72 24.43 5.63
C GLN A 221 -10.24 24.19 5.28
N LEU A 222 -9.93 23.89 4.03
CA LEU A 222 -8.56 23.67 3.60
C LEU A 222 -7.72 24.95 3.58
N SER A 223 -8.33 26.09 3.28
CA SER A 223 -7.67 27.41 3.36
C SER A 223 -7.22 27.71 4.79
N ALA A 224 -8.06 27.43 5.79
CA ALA A 224 -7.73 27.60 7.20
C ALA A 224 -6.58 26.65 7.63
N ALA A 225 -6.60 25.40 7.19
CA ALA A 225 -5.50 24.46 7.43
C ALA A 225 -4.19 24.96 6.79
N ARG A 226 -4.22 25.39 5.52
CA ARG A 226 -3.06 25.92 4.80
C ARG A 226 -2.48 27.18 5.46
N GLN A 227 -3.32 28.10 5.90
CA GLN A 227 -2.90 29.29 6.63
C GLN A 227 -2.21 28.95 7.97
N ALA A 228 -2.72 27.94 8.66
CA ALA A 228 -2.19 27.51 9.96
C ALA A 228 -0.80 26.88 9.89
N VAL A 229 -0.49 26.13 8.82
CA VAL A 229 0.78 25.37 8.71
C VAL A 229 1.78 25.94 7.70
N GLY A 230 1.36 26.92 6.90
CA GLY A 230 2.22 27.55 5.88
C GLY A 230 2.49 26.67 4.65
N PRO A 231 3.37 27.10 3.73
CA PRO A 231 3.54 26.48 2.42
C PRO A 231 4.39 25.19 2.44
N ASN A 232 5.12 24.90 3.51
CA ASN A 232 6.12 23.82 3.57
C ASN A 232 5.57 22.50 4.13
N VAL A 233 4.30 22.44 4.48
CA VAL A 233 3.61 21.23 4.91
C VAL A 233 2.74 20.74 3.78
N ASP A 234 2.85 19.45 3.44
CA ASP A 234 2.00 18.85 2.43
C ASP A 234 0.58 18.67 2.99
N ILE A 235 -0.42 19.10 2.21
CA ILE A 235 -1.83 18.89 2.53
C ILE A 235 -2.45 18.06 1.44
N CYS A 236 -3.16 17.00 1.83
CA CYS A 236 -3.93 16.12 1.01
C CYS A 236 -5.41 16.31 1.33
N ALA A 237 -6.28 16.17 0.35
CA ALA A 237 -7.72 16.28 0.52
C ALA A 237 -8.41 15.06 -0.09
N ASP A 238 -9.42 14.52 0.59
CA ASP A 238 -10.12 13.32 0.20
C ASP A 238 -11.62 13.59 -0.02
N MET A 239 -12.17 13.06 -1.10
CA MET A 239 -13.59 13.15 -1.47
C MET A 239 -14.27 11.76 -1.50
N HIS A 240 -13.54 10.67 -1.21
CA HIS A 240 -14.02 9.28 -1.14
C HIS A 240 -14.90 8.85 -2.32
N GLY A 241 -14.67 9.36 -3.51
CA GLY A 241 -15.45 9.03 -4.70
C GLY A 241 -16.95 9.39 -4.61
N ARG A 242 -17.31 10.43 -3.84
CA ARG A 242 -18.73 10.72 -3.51
C ARG A 242 -19.35 11.84 -4.32
N TYR A 243 -18.66 12.35 -5.35
CA TYR A 243 -19.15 13.45 -6.15
C TYR A 243 -19.19 13.13 -7.64
N ASP A 244 -19.95 13.96 -8.37
CA ASP A 244 -20.00 13.88 -9.81
C ASP A 244 -18.85 14.65 -10.48
N TYR A 245 -18.68 14.44 -11.78
CA TYR A 245 -17.63 15.09 -12.56
C TYR A 245 -17.63 16.62 -12.50
N PRO A 246 -18.76 17.34 -12.67
CA PRO A 246 -18.80 18.79 -12.58
C PRO A 246 -18.35 19.32 -11.22
N THR A 247 -18.81 18.70 -10.13
CA THR A 247 -18.40 19.03 -8.76
C THR A 247 -16.91 18.80 -8.54
N ALA A 248 -16.43 17.62 -8.90
CA ALA A 248 -15.02 17.26 -8.76
C ALA A 248 -14.10 18.24 -9.47
N LEU A 249 -14.43 18.61 -10.72
CA LEU A 249 -13.67 19.58 -11.48
C LEU A 249 -13.71 20.97 -10.85
N GLN A 250 -14.89 21.40 -10.35
CA GLN A 250 -15.03 22.68 -9.67
C GLN A 250 -14.19 22.74 -8.40
N VAL A 251 -14.23 21.70 -7.58
CA VAL A 251 -13.44 21.60 -6.34
C VAL A 251 -11.96 21.61 -6.68
N ALA A 252 -11.50 20.75 -7.60
CA ALA A 252 -10.10 20.65 -7.99
C ALA A 252 -9.51 22.00 -8.40
N ARG A 253 -10.22 22.77 -9.25
CA ARG A 253 -9.79 24.10 -9.69
C ARG A 253 -9.80 25.14 -8.57
N ARG A 254 -10.78 25.09 -7.68
CA ARG A 254 -10.86 26.04 -6.56
C ARG A 254 -9.78 25.81 -5.50
N LEU A 255 -9.23 24.59 -5.43
CA LEU A 255 -8.16 24.24 -4.51
C LEU A 255 -6.75 24.49 -5.08
N GLU A 256 -6.60 24.83 -6.37
CA GLU A 256 -5.28 25.12 -7.00
C GLU A 256 -4.45 26.15 -6.20
N PRO A 257 -5.02 27.28 -5.70
CA PRO A 257 -4.24 28.25 -4.94
C PRO A 257 -3.66 27.72 -3.63
N LEU A 258 -4.18 26.59 -3.13
CA LEU A 258 -3.73 25.97 -1.87
C LEU A 258 -2.51 25.07 -2.05
N ASN A 259 -2.11 24.78 -3.30
CA ASN A 259 -0.95 23.93 -3.62
C ASN A 259 -0.98 22.60 -2.81
N LEU A 260 -2.04 21.84 -3.01
CA LEU A 260 -2.22 20.54 -2.36
C LEU A 260 -1.22 19.51 -2.92
N MET A 261 -0.84 18.54 -2.11
CA MET A 261 -0.09 17.37 -2.56
C MET A 261 -0.94 16.53 -3.52
N TRP A 262 -2.25 16.37 -3.21
CA TRP A 262 -3.27 15.79 -4.10
C TRP A 262 -4.70 16.08 -3.65
N LEU A 263 -5.63 15.90 -4.58
CA LEU A 263 -7.04 15.68 -4.36
C LEU A 263 -7.34 14.20 -4.64
N GLU A 264 -7.80 13.48 -3.62
CA GLU A 264 -8.03 12.03 -3.61
C GLU A 264 -9.47 11.72 -3.99
N GLU A 265 -9.64 10.67 -4.80
CA GLU A 265 -10.92 10.10 -5.23
C GLU A 265 -12.03 11.14 -5.43
N PRO A 266 -11.83 12.13 -6.34
CA PRO A 266 -12.83 13.18 -6.55
C PRO A 266 -14.16 12.65 -7.10
N ILE A 267 -14.12 11.51 -7.80
CA ILE A 267 -15.28 10.77 -8.34
C ILE A 267 -15.08 9.27 -8.11
N PRO A 268 -16.12 8.42 -8.27
CA PRO A 268 -15.96 6.95 -8.22
C PRO A 268 -14.93 6.44 -9.23
N ALA A 269 -14.18 5.41 -8.83
CA ALA A 269 -13.03 4.88 -9.60
C ALA A 269 -13.41 4.21 -10.94
N GLU A 270 -14.70 3.94 -11.20
CA GLU A 270 -15.14 3.22 -12.39
C GLU A 270 -14.98 4.00 -13.69
N ASN A 271 -14.98 5.34 -13.64
CA ASN A 271 -14.92 6.17 -14.85
C ASN A 271 -13.53 6.77 -15.09
N ILE A 272 -12.66 5.97 -15.71
CA ILE A 272 -11.27 6.38 -16.02
C ILE A 272 -11.23 7.60 -16.95
N ASP A 273 -12.15 7.73 -17.90
CA ASP A 273 -12.16 8.85 -18.82
C ASP A 273 -12.51 10.16 -18.13
N ALA A 274 -13.42 10.13 -17.16
CA ALA A 274 -13.72 11.30 -16.34
C ALA A 274 -12.53 11.70 -15.44
N TYR A 275 -11.80 10.73 -14.87
CA TYR A 275 -10.55 11.00 -14.16
C TYR A 275 -9.54 11.74 -15.05
N LYS A 276 -9.34 11.24 -16.27
CA LYS A 276 -8.44 11.88 -17.24
C LYS A 276 -8.86 13.32 -17.55
N LEU A 277 -10.15 13.56 -17.75
CA LEU A 277 -10.67 14.91 -18.00
C LEU A 277 -10.47 15.86 -16.79
N ILE A 278 -10.58 15.36 -15.56
CA ILE A 278 -10.31 16.14 -14.36
C ILE A 278 -8.82 16.47 -14.28
N ALA A 279 -7.95 15.47 -14.39
CA ALA A 279 -6.50 15.64 -14.31
C ALA A 279 -5.97 16.63 -15.36
N ASP A 280 -6.49 16.58 -16.59
CA ASP A 280 -6.08 17.52 -17.67
C ASP A 280 -6.58 18.95 -17.45
N ALA A 281 -7.59 19.14 -16.62
CA ALA A 281 -8.29 20.42 -16.50
C ALA A 281 -7.93 21.21 -15.23
N THR A 282 -7.02 20.71 -14.40
CA THR A 282 -6.56 21.34 -13.16
C THR A 282 -5.06 21.15 -12.94
N SER A 283 -4.46 22.07 -12.17
CA SER A 283 -3.08 21.93 -11.66
C SER A 283 -3.02 21.24 -10.30
N THR A 284 -4.16 20.97 -9.65
CA THR A 284 -4.21 20.15 -8.42
C THR A 284 -3.95 18.69 -8.79
N PRO A 285 -2.89 18.05 -8.26
CA PRO A 285 -2.62 16.65 -8.58
C PRO A 285 -3.78 15.75 -8.16
N ILE A 286 -4.13 14.79 -9.01
CA ILE A 286 -5.24 13.85 -8.79
C ILE A 286 -4.68 12.49 -8.35
N CYS A 287 -5.21 12.00 -7.24
CA CYS A 287 -4.84 10.71 -6.65
C CYS A 287 -6.05 9.79 -6.55
N ALA A 288 -5.86 8.49 -6.77
CA ALA A 288 -6.88 7.49 -6.51
C ALA A 288 -6.28 6.09 -6.42
N GLY A 289 -7.06 5.14 -5.91
CA GLY A 289 -6.67 3.75 -5.96
C GLY A 289 -7.07 2.88 -4.77
N GLU A 290 -7.53 3.42 -3.66
CA GLU A 290 -7.97 2.62 -2.51
C GLU A 290 -9.14 1.69 -2.84
N ASN A 291 -9.96 2.06 -3.81
CA ASN A 291 -11.09 1.29 -4.32
C ASN A 291 -10.80 0.55 -5.63
N VAL A 292 -9.51 0.50 -6.05
CA VAL A 292 -9.05 -0.21 -7.24
C VAL A 292 -8.33 -1.50 -6.85
N TYR A 293 -8.65 -2.59 -7.52
CA TYR A 293 -8.17 -3.93 -7.15
C TYR A 293 -7.23 -4.50 -8.21
N LEU A 294 -6.17 -5.19 -7.73
CA LEU A 294 -5.17 -5.87 -8.55
C LEU A 294 -4.45 -4.93 -9.54
N ALA A 295 -3.31 -5.32 -10.04
CA ALA A 295 -2.59 -4.54 -11.06
C ALA A 295 -3.41 -4.31 -12.35
N HIS A 296 -4.36 -5.22 -12.63
CA HIS A 296 -5.27 -5.09 -13.77
C HIS A 296 -6.16 -3.84 -13.70
N GLY A 297 -6.64 -3.47 -12.50
CA GLY A 297 -7.47 -2.27 -12.30
C GLY A 297 -6.68 -0.97 -12.52
N PHE A 298 -5.41 -0.94 -12.11
CA PHE A 298 -4.56 0.23 -12.27
C PHE A 298 -4.06 0.46 -13.69
N ARG A 299 -4.05 -0.59 -14.52
CA ARG A 299 -3.50 -0.52 -15.87
C ARG A 299 -4.12 0.60 -16.70
N GLY A 300 -5.44 0.64 -16.80
CA GLY A 300 -6.14 1.64 -17.62
C GLY A 300 -5.94 3.08 -17.12
N LEU A 301 -5.88 3.27 -15.80
CA LEU A 301 -5.62 4.58 -15.18
C LEU A 301 -4.22 5.10 -15.56
N LEU A 302 -3.21 4.23 -15.52
CA LEU A 302 -1.83 4.56 -15.87
C LEU A 302 -1.63 4.76 -17.38
N GLU A 303 -2.16 3.85 -18.21
CA GLU A 303 -2.04 3.94 -19.68
C GLU A 303 -2.68 5.22 -20.25
N LYS A 304 -3.76 5.70 -19.61
CA LYS A 304 -4.41 6.96 -20.04
C LYS A 304 -3.79 8.21 -19.39
N GLY A 305 -2.91 8.07 -18.41
CA GLY A 305 -2.42 9.20 -17.62
C GLY A 305 -3.56 9.91 -16.89
N ALA A 306 -4.46 9.12 -16.28
CA ALA A 306 -5.64 9.61 -15.59
C ALA A 306 -5.38 10.03 -14.14
N LEU A 307 -4.20 9.71 -13.60
CA LEU A 307 -3.79 10.00 -12.24
C LEU A 307 -2.36 10.52 -12.21
N ASP A 308 -2.09 11.47 -11.30
CA ASP A 308 -0.75 11.95 -11.00
C ASP A 308 -0.08 11.10 -9.91
N ILE A 309 -0.87 10.47 -9.04
CA ILE A 309 -0.39 9.62 -7.93
C ILE A 309 -1.32 8.41 -7.83
N ILE A 310 -0.77 7.22 -7.59
CA ILE A 310 -1.57 6.03 -7.32
C ILE A 310 -1.55 5.66 -5.84
N MET A 311 -2.69 5.19 -5.35
CA MET A 311 -2.95 4.95 -3.94
C MET A 311 -3.62 3.59 -3.66
N PRO A 312 -3.01 2.46 -4.01
CA PRO A 312 -3.59 1.16 -3.66
C PRO A 312 -3.58 0.93 -2.15
N ASP A 313 -4.64 0.34 -1.61
CA ASP A 313 -4.61 -0.20 -0.26
C ASP A 313 -4.01 -1.61 -0.27
N LEU A 314 -2.84 -1.79 0.35
CA LEU A 314 -2.10 -3.05 0.32
C LEU A 314 -2.73 -4.15 1.18
N GLN A 315 -3.71 -3.78 2.04
CA GLN A 315 -4.49 -4.73 2.81
C GLN A 315 -5.87 -5.01 2.16
N LYS A 316 -6.09 -4.54 0.90
CA LYS A 316 -7.34 -4.67 0.17
C LYS A 316 -7.13 -5.09 -1.29
N THR A 317 -6.13 -4.55 -1.96
CA THR A 317 -5.94 -4.60 -3.42
C THR A 317 -5.44 -5.94 -3.98
N GLY A 318 -5.05 -6.91 -3.14
CA GLY A 318 -4.50 -8.21 -3.56
C GLY A 318 -3.27 -8.64 -2.78
N GLY A 319 -2.81 -7.83 -1.82
CA GLY A 319 -1.69 -8.12 -0.94
C GLY A 319 -0.37 -7.50 -1.37
N LEU A 320 0.72 -7.94 -0.75
CA LEU A 320 2.03 -7.31 -0.89
C LEU A 320 2.64 -7.54 -2.27
N GLY A 321 2.47 -8.72 -2.84
CA GLY A 321 2.96 -9.05 -4.19
C GLY A 321 2.23 -8.27 -5.28
N GLU A 322 0.90 -8.11 -5.18
CA GLU A 322 0.14 -7.25 -6.10
C GLU A 322 0.51 -5.78 -5.88
N GLY A 323 0.65 -5.32 -4.63
CA GLY A 323 1.09 -3.96 -4.32
C GLY A 323 2.44 -3.62 -4.95
N GLN A 324 3.42 -4.52 -4.86
CA GLN A 324 4.70 -4.34 -5.54
C GLN A 324 4.55 -4.33 -7.08
N ARG A 325 3.70 -5.19 -7.63
CA ARG A 325 3.42 -5.22 -9.08
C ARG A 325 2.78 -3.92 -9.56
N ILE A 326 1.84 -3.36 -8.79
CA ILE A 326 1.20 -2.06 -9.05
C ILE A 326 2.24 -0.95 -9.01
N ALA A 327 3.09 -0.89 -7.97
CA ALA A 327 4.15 0.09 -7.85
C ALA A 327 5.14 0.02 -9.01
N ASN A 328 5.58 -1.18 -9.41
CA ASN A 328 6.47 -1.40 -10.55
C ASN A 328 5.81 -0.98 -11.88
N LEU A 329 4.52 -1.25 -12.06
CA LEU A 329 3.78 -0.79 -13.23
C LEU A 329 3.73 0.75 -13.27
N ALA A 330 3.38 1.40 -12.16
CA ALA A 330 3.35 2.86 -12.06
C ALA A 330 4.73 3.50 -12.29
N HIS A 331 5.80 2.84 -11.83
CA HIS A 331 7.16 3.30 -12.04
C HIS A 331 7.53 3.42 -13.52
N LEU A 332 7.00 2.56 -14.39
CA LEU A 332 7.22 2.65 -15.85
C LEU A 332 6.58 3.90 -16.47
N TYR A 333 5.56 4.46 -15.81
CA TYR A 333 4.88 5.71 -16.21
C TYR A 333 5.36 6.93 -15.42
N TYR A 334 6.39 6.78 -14.56
CA TYR A 334 6.90 7.82 -13.66
C TYR A 334 5.85 8.34 -12.67
N VAL A 335 4.84 7.52 -12.33
CA VAL A 335 3.79 7.88 -11.37
C VAL A 335 4.21 7.46 -9.97
N PRO A 336 4.16 8.38 -8.98
CA PRO A 336 4.45 8.10 -7.58
C PRO A 336 3.44 7.13 -6.96
N PHE A 337 3.93 6.36 -5.97
CA PHE A 337 3.19 5.36 -5.23
C PHE A 337 3.02 5.80 -3.78
N ALA A 338 1.78 6.08 -3.36
CA ALA A 338 1.40 6.55 -2.04
C ALA A 338 0.29 5.66 -1.44
N PRO A 339 0.59 4.50 -0.86
CA PRO A 339 -0.45 3.57 -0.42
C PRO A 339 -1.39 4.16 0.63
N HIS A 340 -2.69 3.92 0.43
CA HIS A 340 -3.74 4.03 1.44
C HIS A 340 -3.52 2.98 2.54
N MET A 341 -3.86 3.32 3.80
CA MET A 341 -3.66 2.39 4.90
C MET A 341 -4.57 2.72 6.11
N VAL A 342 -5.71 2.04 6.19
CA VAL A 342 -6.65 2.11 7.32
C VAL A 342 -6.63 0.84 8.19
N ALA A 343 -5.72 -0.07 7.89
CA ALA A 343 -5.52 -1.31 8.63
C ALA A 343 -4.93 -1.05 10.02
N SER A 344 -4.86 -2.10 10.82
CA SER A 344 -4.18 -2.08 12.11
C SER A 344 -2.66 -1.89 11.96
N PHE A 345 -1.97 -1.83 13.09
CA PHE A 345 -0.50 -1.77 13.12
C PHE A 345 0.16 -2.94 12.36
N LEU A 346 -0.49 -4.11 12.30
CA LEU A 346 0.00 -5.25 11.52
C LEU A 346 -0.01 -4.93 10.02
N GLY A 347 -1.12 -4.39 9.51
CA GLY A 347 -1.24 -3.98 8.10
C GLY A 347 -0.29 -2.84 7.75
N ALA A 348 -0.11 -1.86 8.67
CA ALA A 348 0.85 -0.78 8.49
C ALA A 348 2.29 -1.30 8.35
N MET A 349 2.70 -2.26 9.20
CA MET A 349 4.02 -2.90 9.09
C MET A 349 4.16 -3.71 7.80
N ALA A 350 3.13 -4.47 7.42
CA ALA A 350 3.12 -5.21 6.16
C ALA A 350 3.27 -4.27 4.95
N SER A 351 2.50 -3.19 4.91
CA SER A 351 2.59 -2.16 3.86
C SER A 351 3.97 -1.51 3.79
N SER A 352 4.59 -1.26 4.96
CA SER A 352 5.94 -0.69 5.04
C SER A 352 7.00 -1.54 4.34
N HIS A 353 6.86 -2.86 4.29
CA HIS A 353 7.78 -3.74 3.55
C HIS A 353 7.73 -3.48 2.04
N VAL A 354 6.54 -3.27 1.47
CA VAL A 354 6.41 -2.89 0.05
C VAL A 354 6.96 -1.48 -0.17
N CYS A 355 6.57 -0.52 0.67
CA CYS A 355 7.06 0.86 0.58
C CYS A 355 8.60 0.95 0.63
N ALA A 356 9.22 0.08 1.44
CA ALA A 356 10.68 -0.01 1.48
C ALA A 356 11.29 -0.58 0.20
N SER A 357 10.59 -1.49 -0.51
CA SER A 357 11.13 -2.30 -1.62
C SER A 357 10.88 -1.74 -3.02
N VAL A 358 10.21 -0.59 -3.16
CA VAL A 358 9.89 0.01 -4.47
C VAL A 358 10.56 1.38 -4.65
N PRO A 359 11.01 1.75 -5.86
CA PRO A 359 11.76 2.99 -6.09
C PRO A 359 10.88 4.24 -6.03
N ASN A 360 9.64 4.17 -6.53
CA ASN A 360 8.70 5.28 -6.70
C ASN A 360 7.80 5.56 -5.50
N PHE A 361 8.12 5.02 -4.32
CA PHE A 361 7.39 5.32 -3.09
C PHE A 361 7.49 6.80 -2.73
N LEU A 362 6.36 7.44 -2.50
CA LEU A 362 6.22 8.82 -2.11
C LEU A 362 5.98 8.96 -0.59
N ILE A 363 4.90 8.36 -0.10
CA ILE A 363 4.45 8.49 1.29
C ILE A 363 3.43 7.38 1.61
N LEU A 364 3.30 6.99 2.87
CA LEU A 364 2.32 5.99 3.36
C LEU A 364 1.33 6.67 4.30
N GLU A 365 0.07 6.32 4.19
CA GLU A 365 -0.94 6.75 5.14
C GLU A 365 -0.68 6.25 6.55
N TRP A 366 -1.04 7.08 7.52
CA TRP A 366 -0.94 6.75 8.93
C TRP A 366 -2.12 7.31 9.72
N GLN A 367 -2.74 6.45 10.51
CA GLN A 367 -3.75 6.85 11.48
C GLN A 367 -3.18 6.80 12.90
N THR A 368 -3.71 7.65 13.78
CA THR A 368 -3.38 7.55 15.22
C THR A 368 -4.23 6.43 15.82
N TYR A 369 -3.59 5.38 16.28
CA TYR A 369 -4.19 4.23 16.93
C TYR A 369 -4.38 4.44 18.43
#